data_4f13218e2fcedd2690e3c731448ebff8
#
_entry.id   4f13218e2fcedd2690e3c731448ebff8
#
_cell.length_a   1.000
_cell.length_b   1.000
_cell.length_c   1.000
_cell.angle_alpha   90.00
_cell.angle_beta   90.00
_cell.angle_gamma   90.00
#
_symmetry.space_group_name_H-M   'P 1'
#
loop_
_entity.id
_entity.type
_entity.pdbx_description
1 polymer ?
#
loop_
_entity_poly.entity_id
_entity_poly.type
_entity_poly.pdbx_seq_one_letter_code
_entity_poly.pdbx_strand_id
1 'polypeptide(L)'
;MGLGESIRLALEGLKANKMRAVLTMLGIIIGIAAVIGILTVGDGLSGYINGTMSDLGASTIIVSLQEKSREVSSDDMMSMMAMKQPESSDLITPEMVSAMEENFGARLAATGLSQSAGSGKAKDGRLYANVSATGVNEGYFTVNDVKLSAGRLLQQKDDDGRRMVCVVSDKLVNNLFDGKQ
;
A
#
# COMPACT_ATOMS: atom_id res chain seq x y z
N MET A 1 66.12 -0.34 -14.01
CA MET A 1 65.12 -1.43 -14.00
C MET A 1 63.87 -0.88 -14.65
N GLY A 2 63.48 -1.41 -15.79
CA GLY A 2 62.30 -0.97 -16.51
C GLY A 2 61.03 -1.57 -15.90
N LEU A 3 59.91 -0.85 -15.93
CA LEU A 3 58.58 -1.34 -15.46
C LEU A 3 58.24 -2.73 -16.02
N GLY A 4 58.68 -3.03 -17.26
CA GLY A 4 58.51 -4.33 -17.88
C GLY A 4 59.26 -5.50 -17.23
N GLU A 5 60.47 -5.26 -16.74
CA GLU A 5 61.23 -6.27 -16.01
C GLU A 5 60.63 -6.58 -14.64
N SER A 6 60.13 -5.57 -13.93
CA SER A 6 59.48 -5.75 -12.64
C SER A 6 58.16 -6.55 -12.79
N ILE A 7 57.38 -6.32 -13.83
CA ILE A 7 56.14 -7.07 -14.13
C ILE A 7 56.48 -8.53 -14.47
N ARG A 8 57.54 -8.76 -15.28
CA ARG A 8 57.96 -10.12 -15.66
C ARG A 8 58.42 -10.92 -14.46
N LEU A 9 59.25 -10.34 -13.57
CA LEU A 9 59.70 -10.95 -12.33
C LEU A 9 58.52 -11.28 -11.38
N ALA A 10 57.53 -10.39 -11.28
CA ALA A 10 56.33 -10.65 -10.51
C ALA A 10 55.51 -11.81 -11.04
N LEU A 11 55.35 -11.92 -12.38
CA LEU A 11 54.68 -13.02 -13.03
C LEU A 11 55.41 -14.37 -12.88
N GLU A 12 56.74 -14.36 -12.92
CA GLU A 12 57.57 -15.56 -12.67
C GLU A 12 57.44 -16.02 -11.20
N GLY A 13 57.41 -15.10 -10.24
CA GLY A 13 57.16 -15.38 -8.82
C GLY A 13 55.78 -15.98 -8.56
N LEU A 14 54.75 -15.51 -9.25
CA LEU A 14 53.40 -16.07 -9.20
C LEU A 14 53.36 -17.50 -9.80
N LYS A 15 54.08 -17.76 -10.91
CA LYS A 15 54.19 -19.09 -11.50
C LYS A 15 54.90 -20.08 -10.63
N ALA A 16 55.92 -19.66 -9.86
CA ALA A 16 56.67 -20.53 -8.96
C ALA A 16 55.83 -21.06 -7.78
N ASN A 17 54.82 -20.26 -7.30
CA ASN A 17 53.96 -20.63 -6.18
C ASN A 17 52.49 -20.57 -6.53
N LYS A 18 52.08 -21.29 -7.55
CA LYS A 18 50.71 -21.25 -8.13
C LYS A 18 49.59 -21.43 -7.09
N MET A 19 49.72 -22.41 -6.20
CA MET A 19 48.69 -22.71 -5.20
C MET A 19 48.48 -21.57 -4.21
N ARG A 20 49.58 -20.93 -3.76
CA ARG A 20 49.44 -19.78 -2.86
C ARG A 20 48.84 -18.57 -3.55
N ALA A 21 49.26 -18.31 -4.79
CA ALA A 21 48.69 -17.20 -5.59
C ALA A 21 47.20 -17.38 -5.86
N VAL A 22 46.78 -18.59 -6.22
CA VAL A 22 45.37 -18.90 -6.46
C VAL A 22 44.51 -18.76 -5.17
N LEU A 23 45.03 -19.30 -4.04
CA LEU A 23 44.32 -19.23 -2.76
C LEU A 23 44.14 -17.78 -2.28
N THR A 24 45.16 -16.94 -2.43
CA THR A 24 45.06 -15.52 -2.03
C THR A 24 44.13 -14.75 -2.95
N MET A 25 44.18 -14.96 -4.27
CA MET A 25 43.26 -14.35 -5.22
C MET A 25 41.81 -14.78 -4.94
N LEU A 26 41.60 -16.09 -4.70
CA LEU A 26 40.29 -16.61 -4.39
C LEU A 26 39.69 -15.95 -3.14
N GLY A 27 40.48 -15.77 -2.09
CA GLY A 27 40.09 -15.08 -0.86
C GLY A 27 39.65 -13.64 -1.12
N ILE A 28 40.40 -12.90 -1.93
CA ILE A 28 40.06 -11.52 -2.29
C ILE A 28 38.77 -11.47 -3.14
N ILE A 29 38.64 -12.35 -4.13
CA ILE A 29 37.46 -12.41 -4.98
C ILE A 29 36.20 -12.71 -4.17
N ILE A 30 36.26 -13.69 -3.27
CA ILE A 30 35.12 -14.03 -2.39
C ILE A 30 34.79 -12.85 -1.48
N GLY A 31 35.78 -12.20 -0.91
CA GLY A 31 35.59 -11.03 -0.04
C GLY A 31 34.86 -9.88 -0.77
N ILE A 32 35.35 -9.51 -1.93
CA ILE A 32 34.74 -8.45 -2.74
C ILE A 32 33.37 -8.85 -3.21
N ALA A 33 33.18 -10.08 -3.71
CA ALA A 33 31.89 -10.58 -4.16
C ALA A 33 30.83 -10.57 -3.04
N ALA A 34 31.22 -10.95 -1.81
CA ALA A 34 30.34 -10.90 -0.65
C ALA A 34 29.89 -9.47 -0.32
N VAL A 35 30.81 -8.50 -0.34
CA VAL A 35 30.47 -7.09 -0.07
C VAL A 35 29.52 -6.55 -1.13
N ILE A 36 29.82 -6.78 -2.42
CA ILE A 36 28.94 -6.36 -3.51
C ILE A 36 27.55 -6.99 -3.37
N GLY A 37 27.50 -8.30 -3.06
CA GLY A 37 26.24 -9.02 -2.87
C GLY A 37 25.40 -8.41 -1.75
N ILE A 38 26.00 -8.11 -0.60
CA ILE A 38 25.29 -7.49 0.54
C ILE A 38 24.77 -6.10 0.18
N LEU A 39 25.57 -5.27 -0.47
CA LEU A 39 25.14 -3.93 -0.87
C LEU A 39 24.00 -3.98 -1.89
N THR A 40 24.11 -4.85 -2.89
CA THR A 40 23.06 -5.01 -3.91
C THR A 40 21.73 -5.47 -3.32
N VAL A 41 21.77 -6.45 -2.39
CA VAL A 41 20.57 -6.91 -1.69
C VAL A 41 20.01 -5.81 -0.79
N GLY A 42 20.85 -5.05 -0.11
CA GLY A 42 20.47 -3.93 0.74
C GLY A 42 19.72 -2.83 -0.05
N ASP A 43 20.27 -2.42 -1.17
CA ASP A 43 19.66 -1.41 -2.04
C ASP A 43 18.34 -1.92 -2.65
N GLY A 44 18.31 -3.17 -3.12
CA GLY A 44 17.11 -3.79 -3.66
C GLY A 44 16.00 -3.91 -2.62
N LEU A 45 16.33 -4.31 -1.40
CA LEU A 45 15.36 -4.41 -0.30
C LEU A 45 14.82 -3.04 0.11
N SER A 46 15.68 -2.03 0.19
CA SER A 46 15.28 -0.65 0.50
C SER A 46 14.32 -0.11 -0.56
N GLY A 47 14.61 -0.34 -1.85
CA GLY A 47 13.72 0.05 -2.94
C GLY A 47 12.36 -0.67 -2.89
N TYR A 48 12.37 -1.96 -2.60
CA TYR A 48 11.15 -2.76 -2.44
C TYR A 48 10.29 -2.29 -1.26
N ILE A 49 10.91 -2.05 -0.10
CA ILE A 49 10.21 -1.56 1.10
C ILE A 49 9.61 -0.18 0.83
N ASN A 50 10.37 0.75 0.25
CA ASN A 50 9.88 2.09 -0.06
C ASN A 50 8.71 2.05 -1.06
N GLY A 51 8.79 1.21 -2.09
CA GLY A 51 7.70 1.00 -3.04
C GLY A 51 6.44 0.46 -2.34
N THR A 52 6.59 -0.62 -1.57
CA THR A 52 5.46 -1.23 -0.84
C THR A 52 4.85 -0.28 0.19
N MET A 53 5.67 0.50 0.91
CA MET A 53 5.18 1.49 1.87
C MET A 53 4.43 2.62 1.16
N SER A 54 4.87 3.05 -0.01
CA SER A 54 4.16 4.03 -0.83
C SER A 54 2.80 3.49 -1.30
N ASP A 55 2.76 2.24 -1.76
CA ASP A 55 1.53 1.57 -2.21
C ASP A 55 0.55 1.31 -1.05
N LEU A 56 1.07 1.12 0.16
CA LEU A 56 0.25 0.98 1.39
C LEU A 56 -0.25 2.33 1.95
N GLY A 57 0.02 3.44 1.26
CA GLY A 57 -0.45 4.75 1.68
C GLY A 57 0.31 5.31 2.89
N ALA A 58 1.63 5.13 2.94
CA ALA A 58 2.48 5.65 4.03
C ALA A 58 2.37 7.19 4.23
N SER A 59 1.89 7.90 3.22
CA SER A 59 1.57 9.33 3.27
C SER A 59 0.09 9.63 3.56
N THR A 60 -0.73 8.59 3.84
CA THR A 60 -2.16 8.74 4.08
C THR A 60 -2.43 8.87 5.57
N ILE A 61 -3.16 9.91 5.96
CA ILE A 61 -3.65 10.10 7.32
C ILE A 61 -5.10 9.62 7.35
N ILE A 62 -5.38 8.62 8.18
CA ILE A 62 -6.74 8.12 8.38
C ILE A 62 -7.31 8.80 9.62
N VAL A 63 -8.40 9.52 9.43
CA VAL A 63 -9.18 10.12 10.52
C VAL A 63 -10.44 9.30 10.70
N SER A 64 -10.57 8.66 11.84
CA SER A 64 -11.75 7.89 12.21
C SER A 64 -12.26 8.34 13.57
N LEU A 65 -13.57 8.28 13.73
CA LEU A 65 -14.16 8.47 15.05
C LEU A 65 -13.88 7.23 15.89
N GLN A 66 -13.29 7.47 17.04
CA GLN A 66 -13.10 6.43 18.03
C GLN A 66 -13.68 6.92 19.35
N GLU A 67 -14.57 6.14 19.94
CA GLU A 67 -15.07 6.42 21.26
C GLU A 67 -13.89 6.48 22.24
N LYS A 68 -13.82 7.57 23.02
CA LYS A 68 -12.77 7.72 24.03
C LYS A 68 -12.92 6.57 25.02
N SER A 69 -11.96 5.64 25.00
CA SER A 69 -11.93 4.52 25.93
C SER A 69 -12.10 5.04 27.35
N ARG A 70 -13.27 4.82 27.93
CA ARG A 70 -13.41 4.91 29.38
C ARG A 70 -12.46 3.86 29.95
N GLU A 71 -11.65 4.22 30.92
CA GLU A 71 -10.87 3.24 31.69
C GLU A 71 -11.84 2.15 32.15
N VAL A 72 -11.70 0.99 31.54
CA VAL A 72 -12.56 -0.16 31.86
C VAL A 72 -12.12 -0.66 33.20
N SER A 73 -12.85 -0.32 34.25
CA SER A 73 -12.74 -1.02 35.51
C SER A 73 -13.28 -2.44 35.30
N SER A 74 -12.61 -3.40 35.88
CA SER A 74 -12.79 -4.85 35.68
C SER A 74 -14.20 -5.41 35.95
N ASP A 75 -15.14 -4.60 36.37
CA ASP A 75 -16.53 -5.00 36.67
C ASP A 75 -17.52 -4.80 35.50
N ASP A 76 -17.10 -4.18 34.40
CA ASP A 76 -17.98 -3.80 33.29
C ASP A 76 -17.84 -4.66 32.04
N MET A 77 -17.58 -5.95 32.19
CA MET A 77 -17.55 -6.90 31.06
C MET A 77 -18.88 -6.98 30.28
N MET A 78 -19.98 -6.53 30.90
CA MET A 78 -21.31 -6.51 30.30
C MET A 78 -21.56 -5.26 29.43
N SER A 79 -20.82 -4.17 29.67
CA SER A 79 -20.90 -2.94 28.86
C SER A 79 -20.11 -3.03 27.55
N MET A 80 -19.19 -3.97 27.42
CA MET A 80 -18.45 -4.25 26.19
C MET A 80 -19.34 -4.80 25.05
N MET A 81 -20.50 -5.38 25.37
CA MET A 81 -21.46 -5.85 24.37
C MET A 81 -22.44 -4.77 23.86
N ALA A 82 -22.55 -3.66 24.58
CA ALA A 82 -23.31 -2.52 24.14
C ALA A 82 -22.39 -1.53 23.42
N MET A 83 -21.94 -1.83 22.20
CA MET A 83 -21.39 -0.82 21.31
C MET A 83 -22.50 0.21 21.08
N LYS A 84 -22.43 1.30 21.83
CA LYS A 84 -23.29 2.47 21.60
C LYS A 84 -22.99 2.95 20.20
N GLN A 85 -23.98 2.88 19.31
CA GLN A 85 -23.81 3.48 17.98
C GLN A 85 -23.48 4.95 18.17
N PRO A 86 -22.49 5.49 17.43
CA PRO A 86 -22.13 6.90 17.53
C PRO A 86 -23.40 7.73 17.31
N GLU A 87 -23.62 8.71 18.18
CA GLU A 87 -24.71 9.65 18.02
C GLU A 87 -24.46 10.46 16.73
N SER A 88 -25.53 10.93 16.09
CA SER A 88 -25.42 11.73 14.87
C SER A 88 -24.60 13.02 15.03
N SER A 89 -24.42 13.49 16.26
CA SER A 89 -23.55 14.62 16.64
C SER A 89 -22.07 14.30 16.59
N ASP A 90 -21.70 13.01 16.63
CA ASP A 90 -20.31 12.57 16.69
C ASP A 90 -19.73 12.25 15.30
N LEU A 91 -20.57 12.37 14.26
CA LEU A 91 -20.16 12.08 12.90
C LEU A 91 -19.32 13.22 12.31
N ILE A 92 -18.34 12.84 11.47
CA ILE A 92 -17.59 13.81 10.67
C ILE A 92 -18.57 14.45 9.67
N THR A 93 -18.79 15.75 9.78
CA THR A 93 -19.72 16.48 8.90
C THR A 93 -19.00 16.99 7.65
N PRO A 94 -19.72 17.24 6.54
CA PRO A 94 -19.13 17.85 5.35
C PRO A 94 -18.46 19.21 5.61
N GLU A 95 -19.02 20.00 6.57
CA GLU A 95 -18.45 21.29 6.96
C GLU A 95 -17.07 21.11 7.63
N MET A 96 -16.88 20.08 8.44
CA MET A 96 -15.58 19.74 9.03
C MET A 96 -14.55 19.38 7.96
N VAL A 97 -14.98 18.63 6.95
CA VAL A 97 -14.10 18.25 5.83
C VAL A 97 -13.73 19.50 5.02
N SER A 98 -14.69 20.37 4.70
CA SER A 98 -14.43 21.62 3.98
C SER A 98 -13.48 22.53 4.75
N ALA A 99 -13.67 22.67 6.07
CA ALA A 99 -12.77 23.46 6.92
C ALA A 99 -11.34 22.86 6.95
N MET A 100 -11.22 21.54 6.89
CA MET A 100 -9.94 20.85 6.84
C MET A 100 -9.25 21.08 5.49
N GLU A 101 -9.99 21.03 4.38
CA GLU A 101 -9.49 21.33 3.05
C GLU A 101 -9.07 22.79 2.89
N GLU A 102 -9.81 23.71 3.47
CA GLU A 102 -9.47 25.15 3.47
C GLU A 102 -8.17 25.43 4.24
N ASN A 103 -7.99 24.81 5.39
CA ASN A 103 -6.82 25.05 6.24
C ASN A 103 -5.57 24.31 5.77
N PHE A 104 -5.71 23.14 5.18
CA PHE A 104 -4.60 22.24 4.83
C PHE A 104 -4.51 21.91 3.34
N GLY A 105 -5.42 22.41 2.50
CA GLY A 105 -5.53 22.02 1.09
C GLY A 105 -4.23 22.15 0.28
N ALA A 106 -3.39 23.14 0.59
CA ALA A 106 -2.07 23.29 -0.05
C ALA A 106 -1.09 22.13 0.27
N ARG A 107 -1.40 21.32 1.29
CA ARG A 107 -0.59 20.18 1.76
C ARG A 107 -1.25 18.83 1.50
N LEU A 108 -2.52 18.82 1.13
CA LEU A 108 -3.30 17.61 0.85
C LEU A 108 -3.33 17.37 -0.66
N ALA A 109 -2.96 16.19 -1.10
CA ALA A 109 -3.08 15.79 -2.49
C ALA A 109 -4.53 15.47 -2.87
N ALA A 110 -5.25 14.82 -1.96
CA ALA A 110 -6.68 14.51 -2.09
C ALA A 110 -7.28 14.17 -0.72
N THR A 111 -8.60 14.34 -0.58
CA THR A 111 -9.37 13.95 0.60
C THR A 111 -10.33 12.83 0.21
N GLY A 112 -10.11 11.64 0.74
CA GLY A 112 -10.95 10.46 0.51
C GLY A 112 -11.96 10.30 1.64
N LEU A 113 -13.24 10.32 1.32
CA LEU A 113 -14.32 9.99 2.25
C LEU A 113 -14.81 8.59 1.97
N SER A 114 -15.08 7.83 3.04
CA SER A 114 -15.70 6.52 2.92
C SER A 114 -16.67 6.27 4.06
N GLN A 115 -17.82 5.73 3.72
CA GLN A 115 -18.84 5.36 4.69
C GLN A 115 -19.44 4.01 4.31
N SER A 116 -19.51 3.09 5.27
CA SER A 116 -20.17 1.81 5.05
C SER A 116 -21.67 2.02 4.83
N ALA A 117 -22.17 1.54 3.69
CA ALA A 117 -23.59 1.53 3.36
C ALA A 117 -24.27 0.19 3.71
N GLY A 118 -23.50 -0.76 4.28
CA GLY A 118 -23.98 -2.05 4.71
C GLY A 118 -23.56 -3.20 3.80
N SER A 119 -24.08 -4.38 4.11
CA SER A 119 -23.79 -5.61 3.37
C SER A 119 -25.07 -6.23 2.85
N GLY A 120 -24.99 -6.86 1.69
CA GLY A 120 -26.14 -7.48 1.05
C GLY A 120 -25.74 -8.63 0.13
N LYS A 121 -26.73 -9.14 -0.61
CA LYS A 121 -26.52 -10.16 -1.63
C LYS A 121 -26.78 -9.56 -3.00
N ALA A 122 -25.76 -9.53 -3.84
CA ALA A 122 -25.93 -9.30 -5.28
C ALA A 122 -26.34 -10.62 -5.94
N LYS A 123 -27.31 -10.56 -6.87
CA LYS A 123 -27.85 -11.75 -7.53
C LYS A 123 -27.98 -11.50 -9.02
N ASP A 124 -27.55 -12.49 -9.80
CA ASP A 124 -27.84 -12.58 -11.23
C ASP A 124 -28.33 -13.99 -11.56
N GLY A 125 -29.60 -14.09 -11.93
CA GLY A 125 -30.25 -15.38 -12.15
C GLY A 125 -30.18 -16.30 -10.92
N ARG A 126 -29.44 -17.41 -11.04
CA ARG A 126 -29.22 -18.39 -9.96
C ARG A 126 -27.94 -18.13 -9.15
N LEU A 127 -27.06 -17.29 -9.66
CA LEU A 127 -25.80 -16.93 -8.99
C LEU A 127 -26.05 -15.83 -7.98
N TYR A 128 -25.33 -15.88 -6.88
CA TYR A 128 -25.34 -14.84 -5.87
C TYR A 128 -23.94 -14.64 -5.27
N ALA A 129 -23.66 -13.45 -4.83
CA ALA A 129 -22.46 -13.10 -4.09
C ALA A 129 -22.80 -12.23 -2.88
N ASN A 130 -22.12 -12.43 -1.77
CA ASN A 130 -22.23 -11.50 -0.65
C ASN A 130 -21.35 -10.28 -0.99
N VAL A 131 -21.93 -9.10 -0.87
CA VAL A 131 -21.26 -7.83 -1.17
C VAL A 131 -21.39 -6.89 0.02
N SER A 132 -20.36 -6.09 0.23
CA SER A 132 -20.39 -4.95 1.14
C SER A 132 -20.35 -3.69 0.30
N ALA A 133 -21.30 -2.79 0.52
CA ALA A 133 -21.36 -1.50 -0.14
C ALA A 133 -20.71 -0.43 0.72
N THR A 134 -19.87 0.38 0.10
CA THR A 134 -19.24 1.54 0.73
C THR A 134 -19.48 2.75 -0.14
N GLY A 135 -20.09 3.80 0.43
CA GLY A 135 -20.18 5.10 -0.21
C GLY A 135 -18.83 5.80 -0.17
N VAL A 136 -18.40 6.36 -1.29
CA VAL A 136 -17.12 7.03 -1.42
C VAL A 136 -17.24 8.28 -2.28
N ASN A 137 -16.36 9.27 -2.05
CA ASN A 137 -16.22 10.42 -2.93
C ASN A 137 -15.15 10.18 -4.01
N GLU A 138 -15.00 11.12 -4.93
CA GLU A 138 -13.99 11.06 -6.01
C GLU A 138 -12.56 10.94 -5.47
N GLY A 139 -12.22 11.68 -4.41
CA GLY A 139 -10.89 11.69 -3.79
C GLY A 139 -10.48 10.33 -3.19
N TYR A 140 -11.42 9.49 -2.82
CA TYR A 140 -11.17 8.16 -2.28
C TYR A 140 -10.31 7.30 -3.23
N PHE A 141 -10.56 7.37 -4.52
CA PHE A 141 -9.84 6.57 -5.52
C PHE A 141 -8.40 7.02 -5.67
N THR A 142 -8.15 8.33 -5.56
CA THR A 142 -6.79 8.91 -5.59
C THR A 142 -6.01 8.52 -4.34
N VAL A 143 -6.63 8.62 -3.16
CA VAL A 143 -6.00 8.30 -1.87
C VAL A 143 -5.62 6.82 -1.78
N ASN A 144 -6.45 5.94 -2.35
CA ASN A 144 -6.26 4.49 -2.30
C ASN A 144 -5.59 3.90 -3.56
N ASP A 145 -5.10 4.73 -4.49
CA ASP A 145 -4.48 4.32 -5.77
C ASP A 145 -5.30 3.24 -6.51
N VAL A 146 -6.63 3.43 -6.58
CA VAL A 146 -7.52 2.45 -7.19
C VAL A 146 -7.34 2.45 -8.70
N LYS A 147 -6.91 1.31 -9.24
CA LYS A 147 -6.73 1.09 -10.68
C LYS A 147 -7.94 0.39 -11.27
N LEU A 148 -8.43 0.93 -12.38
CA LEU A 148 -9.55 0.34 -13.11
C LEU A 148 -9.06 -0.67 -14.15
N SER A 149 -9.75 -1.80 -14.22
CA SER A 149 -9.59 -2.75 -15.34
C SER A 149 -10.45 -2.33 -16.53
N ALA A 150 -11.64 -1.77 -16.29
CA ALA A 150 -12.56 -1.31 -17.32
C ALA A 150 -13.50 -0.24 -16.77
N GLY A 151 -14.10 0.56 -17.67
CA GLY A 151 -15.08 1.58 -17.30
C GLY A 151 -14.46 2.90 -16.83
N ARG A 152 -15.09 3.55 -15.87
CA ARG A 152 -14.63 4.81 -15.28
C ARG A 152 -14.87 4.86 -13.77
N LEU A 153 -14.11 5.68 -13.07
CA LEU A 153 -14.34 6.00 -11.67
C LEU A 153 -15.59 6.87 -11.48
N LEU A 154 -16.10 6.90 -10.26
CA LEU A 154 -17.15 7.82 -9.83
C LEU A 154 -16.60 9.24 -9.90
N GLN A 155 -17.47 10.17 -10.30
CA GLN A 155 -17.16 11.59 -10.41
C GLN A 155 -18.18 12.38 -9.61
N GLN A 156 -17.81 13.59 -9.19
CA GLN A 156 -18.70 14.50 -8.48
C GLN A 156 -20.04 14.71 -9.22
N LYS A 157 -20.04 14.70 -10.56
CA LYS A 157 -21.26 14.79 -11.39
C LYS A 157 -22.27 13.66 -11.19
N ASP A 158 -21.79 12.48 -10.71
CA ASP A 158 -22.67 11.35 -10.47
C ASP A 158 -23.44 11.56 -9.16
N ASP A 159 -22.78 12.17 -8.17
CA ASP A 159 -23.39 12.56 -6.91
C ASP A 159 -24.37 13.71 -7.11
N ASP A 160 -23.95 14.80 -7.76
CA ASP A 160 -24.80 15.96 -8.09
C ASP A 160 -26.04 15.55 -8.87
N GLY A 161 -25.88 14.61 -9.82
CA GLY A 161 -26.95 14.06 -10.64
C GLY A 161 -27.75 12.94 -9.99
N ARG A 162 -27.42 12.53 -8.75
CA ARG A 162 -28.01 11.39 -8.04
C ARG A 162 -28.09 10.13 -8.90
N ARG A 163 -26.99 9.86 -9.64
CA ARG A 163 -26.93 8.72 -10.55
C ARG A 163 -26.66 7.45 -9.77
N MET A 164 -27.41 6.40 -10.04
CA MET A 164 -27.18 5.08 -9.47
C MET A 164 -26.03 4.38 -10.23
N VAL A 165 -24.81 4.66 -9.86
CA VAL A 165 -23.59 4.07 -10.43
C VAL A 165 -22.73 3.48 -9.34
N CYS A 166 -22.00 2.41 -9.64
CA CYS A 166 -21.08 1.79 -8.70
C CYS A 166 -19.83 1.28 -9.42
N VAL A 167 -18.75 1.19 -8.66
CA VAL A 167 -17.52 0.51 -9.06
C VAL A 167 -17.50 -0.82 -8.32
N VAL A 168 -17.27 -1.91 -9.05
CA VAL A 168 -17.28 -3.27 -8.51
C VAL A 168 -15.92 -3.93 -8.68
N SER A 169 -15.59 -4.90 -7.82
CA SER A 169 -14.34 -5.64 -7.95
C SER A 169 -14.40 -6.65 -9.09
N ASP A 170 -13.27 -6.90 -9.74
CA ASP A 170 -13.13 -7.93 -10.79
C ASP A 170 -13.61 -9.31 -10.31
N LYS A 171 -13.39 -9.63 -9.04
CA LYS A 171 -13.87 -10.88 -8.43
C LYS A 171 -15.39 -10.99 -8.48
N LEU A 172 -16.11 -9.87 -8.24
CA LEU A 172 -17.56 -9.88 -8.31
C LEU A 172 -18.03 -10.06 -9.76
N VAL A 173 -17.39 -9.37 -10.71
CA VAL A 173 -17.71 -9.49 -12.13
C VAL A 173 -17.52 -10.92 -12.62
N ASN A 174 -16.37 -11.52 -12.30
CA ASN A 174 -16.05 -12.88 -12.72
C ASN A 174 -16.98 -13.94 -12.09
N ASN A 175 -17.36 -13.75 -10.81
CA ASN A 175 -18.18 -14.73 -10.10
C ASN A 175 -19.66 -14.62 -10.38
N LEU A 176 -20.17 -13.43 -10.70
CA LEU A 176 -21.60 -13.18 -10.85
C LEU A 176 -22.02 -13.02 -12.32
N PHE A 177 -21.16 -12.42 -13.14
CA PHE A 177 -21.48 -12.06 -14.52
C PHE A 177 -20.66 -12.81 -15.57
N ASP A 178 -19.98 -13.91 -15.21
CA ASP A 178 -19.15 -14.72 -16.13
C ASP A 178 -18.12 -13.88 -16.92
N GLY A 179 -17.58 -12.83 -16.31
CA GLY A 179 -16.64 -11.93 -16.95
C GLY A 179 -17.21 -11.06 -18.06
N LYS A 180 -18.52 -10.97 -18.21
CA LYS A 180 -19.18 -10.05 -19.15
C LYS A 180 -19.01 -8.62 -18.62
N GLN A 181 -18.23 -7.85 -19.36
CA GLN A 181 -18.05 -6.40 -19.13
C GLN A 181 -19.05 -5.59 -19.93
#